data_8b3949cacafcd3d0c50ba8dd2676b3f0
#
_entry.id   8b3949cacafcd3d0c50ba8dd2676b3f0
#
_cell.length_a   1.000
_cell.length_b   1.000
_cell.length_c   1.000
_cell.angle_alpha   90.00
_cell.angle_beta   90.00
_cell.angle_gamma   90.00
#
_symmetry.space_group_name_H-M   'P 1'
#
loop_
_entity.id
_entity.type
_entity.pdbx_description
1 polymer ?
#
loop_
_entity_poly.entity_id
_entity_poly.type
_entity_poly.pdbx_seq_one_letter_code
_entity_poly.pdbx_strand_id
1 'polypeptide(L)'
;VTGDQIASPEYVDNLVISAYAIWATGDDINSSFSLWNYDVRSDDCYKGGSGTEDGGVFNALEISKGINTTDWNINDIWKRLYQCITRANTALQSLDLMDEKTYPLKNQRIAEMRFLRGHAHFMLKQLFKKIVIVDDENMEPDAYNKLSNTTYTNNEQWQKIADDFQFAYDNLPEVQIEKGRPTQAAAAAYLAKTYLYKAYRQDGANNNLTGINEEDLKQVVKYTDPLIMAKAGYGLENDYSMNFLPQYENGVESVWAIQYSINDGTYNGNLNWGMGLTTPQILGCCDFHKPSQNLVNAFKTDSQGKPLFNTYDNENYEVTTDNVDPRLFHTVGMPGFPYKYNEGYLIQKNDDWSRSKGLYGYYVSLKENVDPDCDCLKKGSYWASSLNHIIIRYADVLLMRAEALIQLNDGRIADAISLINDVRSRAAGSTMLIFNYKEEYGVNFKVTPYELKAYTQDEAMKMLKWE
;
A
#
# COMPACT_ATOMS: atom_id res chain seq x y z
N VAL A 1 23.04 -25.74 -16.50
CA VAL A 1 22.05 -26.43 -15.67
C VAL A 1 21.47 -27.56 -16.55
N THR A 2 21.52 -28.79 -16.08
CA THR A 2 20.94 -29.93 -16.80
C THR A 2 19.44 -30.03 -16.56
N GLY A 3 18.70 -30.75 -17.43
CA GLY A 3 17.25 -30.93 -17.27
C GLY A 3 16.86 -31.52 -15.90
N ASP A 4 17.66 -32.48 -15.38
CA ASP A 4 17.45 -33.09 -14.07
C ASP A 4 17.67 -32.11 -12.90
N GLN A 5 18.55 -31.11 -13.05
CA GLN A 5 18.77 -30.09 -12.07
C GLN A 5 17.62 -29.08 -12.01
N ILE A 6 17.03 -28.76 -13.16
CA ILE A 6 15.89 -27.82 -13.26
C ILE A 6 14.63 -28.39 -12.59
N ALA A 7 14.47 -29.71 -12.59
CA ALA A 7 13.34 -30.42 -11.99
C ALA A 7 13.63 -30.98 -10.58
N SER A 8 14.62 -30.45 -9.85
CA SER A 8 14.85 -30.85 -8.47
C SER A 8 14.06 -29.97 -7.48
N PRO A 9 13.55 -30.55 -6.37
CA PRO A 9 12.84 -29.77 -5.33
C PRO A 9 13.63 -28.56 -4.82
N GLU A 10 14.93 -28.73 -4.55
CA GLU A 10 15.80 -27.66 -4.06
C GLU A 10 15.95 -26.52 -5.08
N TYR A 11 16.09 -26.84 -6.35
CA TYR A 11 16.18 -25.83 -7.41
C TYR A 11 14.87 -25.04 -7.55
N VAL A 12 13.74 -25.72 -7.48
CA VAL A 12 12.40 -25.12 -7.54
C VAL A 12 12.16 -24.21 -6.34
N ASP A 13 12.50 -24.64 -5.12
CA ASP A 13 12.41 -23.82 -3.92
C ASP A 13 13.26 -22.54 -4.03
N ASN A 14 14.47 -22.63 -4.58
CA ASN A 14 15.32 -21.46 -4.81
C ASN A 14 14.70 -20.48 -5.83
N LEU A 15 14.01 -20.96 -6.87
CA LEU A 15 13.29 -20.11 -7.81
C LEU A 15 12.08 -19.43 -7.15
N VAL A 16 11.33 -20.17 -6.35
CA VAL A 16 10.21 -19.61 -5.56
C VAL A 16 10.71 -18.52 -4.62
N ILE A 17 11.78 -18.77 -3.85
CA ILE A 17 12.40 -17.76 -2.97
C ILE A 17 12.88 -16.55 -3.78
N SER A 18 13.49 -16.77 -4.95
CA SER A 18 13.93 -15.68 -5.83
C SER A 18 12.78 -14.78 -6.29
N ALA A 19 11.58 -15.35 -6.49
CA ALA A 19 10.38 -14.58 -6.86
C ALA A 19 9.84 -13.72 -5.70
N TYR A 20 10.04 -14.15 -4.44
CA TYR A 20 9.74 -13.31 -3.27
C TYR A 20 10.84 -12.27 -3.03
N ALA A 21 12.10 -12.67 -3.11
CA ALA A 21 13.24 -11.81 -2.78
C ALA A 21 13.28 -10.52 -3.58
N ILE A 22 12.86 -10.53 -4.84
CA ILE A 22 12.89 -9.34 -5.68
C ILE A 22 11.99 -8.20 -5.16
N TRP A 23 10.95 -8.52 -4.40
CA TRP A 23 10.05 -7.52 -3.81
C TRP A 23 10.70 -6.78 -2.64
N ALA A 24 11.61 -7.42 -1.96
CA ALA A 24 12.27 -6.90 -0.77
C ALA A 24 13.70 -6.42 -1.04
N THR A 25 14.38 -6.90 -2.09
CA THR A 25 15.71 -6.43 -2.44
C THR A 25 15.68 -5.04 -3.06
N GLY A 26 15.91 -4.04 -2.24
CA GLY A 26 16.23 -2.71 -2.69
C GLY A 26 17.69 -2.41 -2.34
N ASP A 27 18.60 -2.54 -3.30
CA ASP A 27 20.00 -2.10 -3.11
C ASP A 27 20.14 -0.59 -3.19
N ASP A 28 19.05 0.12 -3.45
CA ASP A 28 19.06 1.53 -3.79
C ASP A 28 18.03 2.30 -2.95
N ILE A 29 18.47 3.41 -2.39
CA ILE A 29 17.64 4.44 -1.76
C ILE A 29 16.52 4.95 -2.67
N ASN A 30 16.67 4.76 -3.97
CA ASN A 30 15.68 5.05 -5.00
C ASN A 30 14.83 3.82 -5.34
N SER A 31 14.60 2.91 -4.38
CA SER A 31 13.81 1.70 -4.63
C SER A 31 12.56 2.03 -5.45
N SER A 32 12.45 1.38 -6.61
CA SER A 32 11.31 1.57 -7.52
C SER A 32 9.97 1.21 -6.88
N PHE A 33 10.00 0.46 -5.77
CA PHE A 33 8.83 0.08 -4.99
C PHE A 33 8.54 1.03 -3.83
N SER A 34 9.35 2.10 -3.66
CA SER A 34 9.07 3.13 -2.65
C SER A 34 7.76 3.83 -2.95
N LEU A 35 6.83 3.78 -2.02
CA LEU A 35 5.47 4.29 -2.21
C LEU A 35 5.43 5.79 -2.44
N TRP A 36 6.31 6.54 -1.80
CA TRP A 36 6.32 7.99 -1.93
C TRP A 36 6.50 8.46 -3.38
N ASN A 37 7.10 7.64 -4.25
CA ASN A 37 7.18 7.90 -5.69
C ASN A 37 5.81 8.05 -6.35
N TYR A 38 4.76 7.48 -5.73
CA TYR A 38 3.40 7.50 -6.26
C TYR A 38 2.51 8.50 -5.54
N ASP A 39 2.71 8.68 -4.25
CA ASP A 39 1.94 9.57 -3.40
C ASP A 39 2.16 11.04 -3.78
N VAL A 40 3.34 11.39 -4.28
CA VAL A 40 3.64 12.74 -4.78
C VAL A 40 2.74 13.21 -5.93
N ARG A 41 1.94 12.31 -6.54
CA ARG A 41 0.93 12.67 -7.54
C ARG A 41 -0.42 13.07 -6.94
N SER A 42 -0.54 12.98 -5.61
CA SER A 42 -1.72 13.41 -4.86
C SER A 42 -1.49 14.78 -4.24
N ASP A 43 -2.55 15.37 -3.71
CA ASP A 43 -2.48 16.61 -2.94
C ASP A 43 -2.07 16.38 -1.46
N ASP A 44 -1.82 15.12 -1.08
CA ASP A 44 -1.51 14.74 0.29
C ASP A 44 -0.06 14.98 0.68
N CYS A 45 0.85 15.00 -0.30
CA CYS A 45 2.27 15.22 -0.03
C CYS A 45 2.99 15.95 -1.16
N TYR A 46 4.11 16.57 -0.79
CA TYR A 46 5.11 17.10 -1.69
C TYR A 46 6.28 16.11 -1.81
N LYS A 47 7.02 16.18 -2.92
CA LYS A 47 8.22 15.36 -3.05
C LYS A 47 9.28 15.68 -1.97
N GLY A 48 9.40 16.94 -1.54
CA GLY A 48 10.39 17.34 -0.54
C GLY A 48 11.80 17.55 -1.11
N GLY A 49 12.82 17.27 -0.28
CA GLY A 49 14.23 17.50 -0.63
C GLY A 49 14.66 18.98 -0.58
N SER A 50 15.81 19.31 -1.20
CA SER A 50 16.40 20.66 -1.14
C SER A 50 15.87 21.66 -2.18
N GLY A 51 14.80 21.32 -2.88
CA GLY A 51 14.17 22.17 -3.91
C GLY A 51 13.70 21.34 -5.11
N THR A 52 13.12 22.00 -6.12
CA THR A 52 12.50 21.34 -7.27
C THR A 52 13.47 20.48 -8.09
N GLU A 53 14.74 20.87 -8.14
CA GLU A 53 15.78 20.16 -8.90
C GLU A 53 16.33 18.93 -8.18
N ASP A 54 16.23 18.88 -6.85
CA ASP A 54 16.63 17.73 -6.06
C ASP A 54 15.61 16.60 -6.25
N GLY A 55 15.94 15.59 -7.05
CA GLY A 55 14.99 14.59 -7.51
C GLY A 55 13.95 15.17 -8.49
N GLY A 56 14.38 15.91 -9.51
CA GLY A 56 13.51 16.60 -10.45
C GLY A 56 12.48 15.71 -11.16
N VAL A 57 12.75 14.39 -11.31
CA VAL A 57 11.79 13.42 -11.84
C VAL A 57 10.57 13.25 -10.94
N PHE A 58 10.74 13.35 -9.62
CA PHE A 58 9.62 13.30 -8.67
C PHE A 58 8.85 14.62 -8.66
N ASN A 59 9.54 15.75 -8.86
CA ASN A 59 8.87 17.03 -9.04
C ASN A 59 8.00 17.03 -10.31
N ALA A 60 8.48 16.42 -11.41
CA ALA A 60 7.68 16.28 -12.62
C ALA A 60 6.39 15.46 -12.39
N LEU A 61 6.46 14.40 -11.56
CA LEU A 61 5.28 13.63 -11.14
C LEU A 61 4.33 14.45 -10.25
N GLU A 62 4.86 15.19 -9.27
CA GLU A 62 4.08 16.03 -8.34
C GLU A 62 3.27 17.09 -9.10
N ILE A 63 3.92 17.83 -10.02
CA ILE A 63 3.23 18.89 -10.78
C ILE A 63 2.55 18.38 -12.06
N SER A 64 2.61 17.08 -12.34
CA SER A 64 2.08 16.43 -13.56
C SER A 64 2.56 17.09 -14.85
N LYS A 65 3.83 17.56 -14.89
CA LYS A 65 4.38 18.30 -16.01
C LYS A 65 5.85 17.94 -16.25
N GLY A 66 6.20 17.74 -17.53
CA GLY A 66 7.58 17.44 -17.93
C GLY A 66 7.96 15.97 -17.72
N ILE A 67 7.00 15.07 -17.54
CA ILE A 67 7.21 13.63 -17.43
C ILE A 67 7.65 13.09 -18.79
N ASN A 68 8.78 12.38 -18.82
CA ASN A 68 9.31 11.75 -20.03
C ASN A 68 9.36 10.24 -19.91
N THR A 69 9.18 9.54 -21.02
CA THR A 69 9.31 8.09 -21.09
C THR A 69 10.72 7.58 -20.80
N THR A 70 11.71 8.46 -20.81
CA THR A 70 13.11 8.16 -20.49
C THR A 70 13.48 8.46 -19.04
N ASP A 71 12.56 8.98 -18.23
CA ASP A 71 12.80 9.24 -16.83
C ASP A 71 13.13 7.94 -16.09
N TRP A 72 14.25 7.94 -15.37
CA TRP A 72 14.83 6.73 -14.80
C TRP A 72 13.86 6.03 -13.82
N ASN A 73 13.15 6.78 -12.98
CA ASN A 73 12.19 6.24 -12.01
C ASN A 73 11.03 5.49 -12.68
N ILE A 74 10.49 6.04 -13.79
CA ILE A 74 9.42 5.41 -14.57
C ILE A 74 9.93 4.16 -15.28
N ASN A 75 11.12 4.24 -15.88
CA ASN A 75 11.74 3.09 -16.53
C ASN A 75 12.09 1.98 -15.53
N ASP A 76 12.61 2.34 -14.38
CA ASP A 76 13.00 1.35 -13.36
C ASP A 76 11.80 0.60 -12.80
N ILE A 77 10.70 1.29 -12.45
CA ILE A 77 9.51 0.59 -11.96
C ILE A 77 8.93 -0.35 -13.03
N TRP A 78 8.89 0.09 -14.29
CA TRP A 78 8.47 -0.76 -15.41
C TRP A 78 9.32 -2.02 -15.51
N LYS A 79 10.65 -1.87 -15.59
CA LYS A 79 11.61 -2.98 -15.67
C LYS A 79 11.51 -3.92 -14.46
N ARG A 80 11.48 -3.38 -13.25
CA ARG A 80 11.42 -4.14 -12.01
C ARG A 80 10.16 -4.98 -11.90
N LEU A 81 9.00 -4.43 -12.25
CA LEU A 81 7.75 -5.17 -12.24
C LEU A 81 7.75 -6.30 -13.26
N TYR A 82 8.32 -6.10 -14.46
CA TYR A 82 8.50 -7.21 -15.42
C TYR A 82 9.57 -8.21 -14.98
N GLN A 83 10.57 -7.81 -14.23
CA GLN A 83 11.50 -8.76 -13.59
C GLN A 83 10.79 -9.63 -12.54
N CYS A 84 9.85 -9.05 -11.76
CA CYS A 84 9.02 -9.82 -10.84
C CYS A 84 8.19 -10.86 -11.60
N ILE A 85 7.54 -10.46 -12.70
CA ILE A 85 6.78 -11.37 -13.57
C ILE A 85 7.67 -12.48 -14.14
N THR A 86 8.86 -12.12 -14.64
CA THR A 86 9.80 -13.10 -15.19
C THR A 86 10.24 -14.13 -14.14
N ARG A 87 10.56 -13.71 -12.91
CA ARG A 87 10.94 -14.65 -11.84
C ARG A 87 9.78 -15.55 -11.45
N ALA A 88 8.57 -15.03 -11.34
CA ALA A 88 7.38 -15.83 -11.08
C ALA A 88 7.15 -16.86 -12.21
N ASN A 89 7.22 -16.44 -13.48
CA ASN A 89 7.06 -17.33 -14.62
C ASN A 89 8.16 -18.40 -14.71
N THR A 90 9.43 -18.06 -14.41
CA THR A 90 10.52 -19.03 -14.36
C THR A 90 10.26 -20.09 -13.29
N ALA A 91 9.76 -19.68 -12.12
CA ALA A 91 9.37 -20.63 -11.08
C ALA A 91 8.18 -21.50 -11.50
N LEU A 92 7.17 -20.92 -12.16
CA LEU A 92 6.01 -21.65 -12.71
C LEU A 92 6.41 -22.71 -13.72
N GLN A 93 7.28 -22.38 -14.67
CA GLN A 93 7.80 -23.33 -15.66
C GLN A 93 8.53 -24.50 -15.00
N SER A 94 9.33 -24.24 -13.97
CA SER A 94 10.04 -25.29 -13.23
C SER A 94 9.09 -26.12 -12.35
N LEU A 95 8.09 -25.48 -11.72
CA LEU A 95 7.06 -26.16 -10.95
C LEU A 95 6.22 -27.10 -11.82
N ASP A 96 5.93 -26.70 -13.06
CA ASP A 96 5.15 -27.53 -13.99
C ASP A 96 5.84 -28.88 -14.28
N LEU A 97 7.17 -28.91 -14.30
CA LEU A 97 7.97 -30.13 -14.49
C LEU A 97 8.01 -31.05 -13.27
N MET A 98 7.57 -30.58 -12.08
CA MET A 98 7.61 -31.37 -10.86
C MET A 98 6.47 -32.38 -10.79
N ASP A 99 6.77 -33.57 -10.25
CA ASP A 99 5.76 -34.56 -9.86
C ASP A 99 5.22 -34.24 -8.44
N GLU A 100 3.91 -34.24 -8.26
CA GLU A 100 3.27 -33.95 -6.97
C GLU A 100 3.66 -34.93 -5.85
N LYS A 101 4.06 -36.17 -6.19
CA LYS A 101 4.50 -37.16 -5.20
C LYS A 101 5.88 -36.80 -4.64
N THR A 102 6.74 -36.23 -5.48
CA THR A 102 8.11 -35.81 -5.09
C THR A 102 8.13 -34.38 -4.54
N TYR A 103 7.15 -33.57 -4.89
CA TYR A 103 7.00 -32.19 -4.42
C TYR A 103 5.54 -31.88 -4.04
N PRO A 104 5.11 -32.30 -2.84
CA PRO A 104 3.70 -32.17 -2.40
C PRO A 104 3.19 -30.71 -2.33
N LEU A 105 4.09 -29.73 -2.26
CA LEU A 105 3.74 -28.31 -2.23
C LEU A 105 3.53 -27.68 -3.62
N LYS A 106 3.61 -28.49 -4.70
CA LYS A 106 3.55 -28.01 -6.09
C LYS A 106 2.40 -27.02 -6.32
N ASN A 107 1.17 -27.44 -6.07
CA ASN A 107 -0.02 -26.61 -6.34
C ASN A 107 -0.05 -25.34 -5.46
N GLN A 108 0.37 -25.43 -4.21
CA GLN A 108 0.47 -24.26 -3.34
C GLN A 108 1.53 -23.28 -3.86
N ARG A 109 2.70 -23.76 -4.30
CA ARG A 109 3.76 -22.89 -4.84
C ARG A 109 3.36 -22.28 -6.19
N ILE A 110 2.65 -23.01 -7.04
CA ILE A 110 2.04 -22.44 -8.26
C ILE A 110 1.09 -21.29 -7.89
N ALA A 111 0.23 -21.49 -6.89
CA ALA A 111 -0.70 -20.46 -6.42
C ALA A 111 0.02 -19.22 -5.87
N GLU A 112 1.11 -19.41 -5.13
CA GLU A 112 1.95 -18.32 -4.66
C GLU A 112 2.59 -17.54 -5.82
N MET A 113 3.13 -18.23 -6.82
CA MET A 113 3.76 -17.59 -7.98
C MET A 113 2.74 -16.82 -8.83
N ARG A 114 1.55 -17.36 -9.03
CA ARG A 114 0.46 -16.64 -9.69
C ARG A 114 0.02 -15.42 -8.89
N PHE A 115 -0.05 -15.52 -7.57
CA PHE A 115 -0.33 -14.37 -6.71
C PHE A 115 0.71 -13.26 -6.90
N LEU A 116 2.01 -13.57 -6.87
CA LEU A 116 3.08 -12.59 -7.07
C LEU A 116 3.07 -11.99 -8.49
N ARG A 117 2.78 -12.81 -9.51
CA ARG A 117 2.61 -12.34 -10.89
C ARG A 117 1.41 -11.41 -11.03
N GLY A 118 0.30 -11.79 -10.43
CA GLY A 118 -0.91 -10.95 -10.37
C GLY A 118 -0.65 -9.61 -9.69
N HIS A 119 0.10 -9.61 -8.57
CA HIS A 119 0.51 -8.38 -7.88
C HIS A 119 1.36 -7.47 -8.79
N ALA A 120 2.34 -8.02 -9.50
CA ALA A 120 3.17 -7.25 -10.41
C ALA A 120 2.36 -6.65 -11.58
N HIS A 121 1.48 -7.45 -12.20
CA HIS A 121 0.59 -6.96 -13.25
C HIS A 121 -0.40 -5.91 -12.72
N PHE A 122 -0.92 -6.07 -11.49
CA PHE A 122 -1.80 -5.10 -10.85
C PHE A 122 -1.10 -3.75 -10.67
N MET A 123 0.12 -3.73 -10.12
CA MET A 123 0.90 -2.51 -9.98
C MET A 123 1.20 -1.86 -11.33
N LEU A 124 1.62 -2.64 -12.34
CA LEU A 124 1.80 -2.15 -13.71
C LEU A 124 0.52 -1.50 -14.23
N LYS A 125 -0.62 -2.16 -14.05
CA LYS A 125 -1.91 -1.68 -14.54
C LYS A 125 -2.37 -0.40 -13.84
N GLN A 126 -2.07 -0.25 -12.57
CA GLN A 126 -2.37 0.94 -11.77
C GLN A 126 -1.51 2.14 -12.20
N LEU A 127 -0.24 1.91 -12.55
CA LEU A 127 0.71 2.95 -12.92
C LEU A 127 0.67 3.29 -14.42
N PHE A 128 0.43 2.26 -15.25
CA PHE A 128 0.46 2.38 -16.71
C PHE A 128 -0.85 1.88 -17.29
N LYS A 129 -1.51 2.67 -18.08
CA LYS A 129 -2.83 2.35 -18.63
C LYS A 129 -2.85 1.07 -19.47
N LYS A 130 -1.82 0.88 -20.32
CA LYS A 130 -1.68 -0.25 -21.23
C LYS A 130 -0.42 -1.00 -20.91
N ILE A 131 -0.57 -2.25 -20.54
CA ILE A 131 0.55 -3.12 -20.12
C ILE A 131 0.61 -4.36 -21.01
N VAL A 132 1.76 -5.00 -21.04
CA VAL A 132 1.91 -6.33 -21.66
C VAL A 132 1.59 -7.37 -20.60
N ILE A 133 0.58 -8.18 -20.83
CA ILE A 133 0.25 -9.31 -19.96
C ILE A 133 1.11 -10.51 -20.39
N VAL A 134 1.90 -11.04 -19.45
CA VAL A 134 2.71 -12.25 -19.65
C VAL A 134 2.23 -13.31 -18.67
N ASP A 135 1.39 -14.22 -19.17
CA ASP A 135 0.74 -15.28 -18.40
C ASP A 135 1.12 -16.69 -18.92
N ASP A 136 0.43 -17.73 -18.47
CA ASP A 136 0.72 -19.12 -18.83
C ASP A 136 0.58 -19.41 -20.33
N GLU A 137 -0.23 -18.61 -21.05
CA GLU A 137 -0.47 -18.80 -22.48
C GLU A 137 0.70 -18.28 -23.34
N ASN A 138 1.52 -17.38 -22.78
CA ASN A 138 2.48 -16.62 -23.57
C ASN A 138 3.84 -16.36 -22.87
N MET A 139 4.14 -17.07 -21.80
CA MET A 139 5.40 -16.91 -21.06
C MET A 139 6.64 -17.48 -21.76
N GLU A 140 6.45 -18.25 -22.83
CA GLU A 140 7.56 -18.74 -23.65
C GLU A 140 8.13 -17.63 -24.55
N PRO A 141 9.47 -17.59 -24.76
CA PRO A 141 10.12 -16.50 -25.49
C PRO A 141 9.53 -16.20 -26.87
N ASP A 142 9.14 -17.24 -27.62
CA ASP A 142 8.56 -17.07 -28.96
C ASP A 142 7.16 -16.48 -28.95
N ALA A 143 6.44 -16.64 -27.85
CA ALA A 143 5.09 -16.09 -27.66
C ALA A 143 5.16 -14.67 -27.15
N TYR A 144 5.85 -14.40 -26.03
CA TYR A 144 5.83 -13.07 -25.41
C TYR A 144 6.52 -11.99 -26.26
N ASN A 145 7.52 -12.33 -27.07
CA ASN A 145 8.17 -11.38 -27.99
C ASN A 145 7.22 -10.83 -29.07
N LYS A 146 6.06 -11.46 -29.28
CA LYS A 146 5.03 -11.02 -30.22
C LYS A 146 3.93 -10.19 -29.55
N LEU A 147 3.93 -10.11 -28.21
CA LEU A 147 2.93 -9.37 -27.47
C LEU A 147 3.16 -7.86 -27.57
N SER A 148 2.06 -7.14 -27.54
CA SER A 148 2.05 -5.70 -27.39
C SER A 148 1.16 -5.31 -26.22
N ASN A 149 1.32 -4.09 -25.71
CA ASN A 149 0.43 -3.55 -24.69
C ASN A 149 -1.00 -3.26 -25.19
N THR A 150 -1.27 -3.54 -26.46
CA THR A 150 -2.59 -3.45 -27.09
C THR A 150 -3.15 -4.81 -27.49
N THR A 151 -2.49 -5.92 -27.15
CA THR A 151 -2.98 -7.29 -27.42
C THR A 151 -4.32 -7.54 -26.75
N TYR A 152 -4.49 -7.05 -25.53
CA TYR A 152 -5.71 -7.16 -24.74
C TYR A 152 -6.35 -5.79 -24.52
N THR A 153 -7.67 -5.73 -24.52
CA THR A 153 -8.44 -4.54 -24.08
C THR A 153 -8.20 -4.23 -22.61
N ASN A 154 -8.56 -3.04 -22.16
CA ASN A 154 -8.46 -2.66 -20.74
C ASN A 154 -9.18 -3.66 -19.82
N ASN A 155 -10.37 -4.09 -20.20
CA ASN A 155 -11.17 -5.02 -19.41
C ASN A 155 -10.57 -6.43 -19.39
N GLU A 156 -10.04 -6.91 -20.52
CA GLU A 156 -9.35 -8.20 -20.60
C GLU A 156 -8.06 -8.21 -19.76
N GLN A 157 -7.30 -7.11 -19.74
CA GLN A 157 -6.11 -7.00 -18.88
C GLN A 157 -6.48 -7.14 -17.40
N TRP A 158 -7.55 -6.47 -16.94
CA TRP A 158 -8.05 -6.64 -15.57
C TRP A 158 -8.54 -8.06 -15.30
N GLN A 159 -9.18 -8.71 -16.28
CA GLN A 159 -9.62 -10.09 -16.12
C GLN A 159 -8.44 -11.06 -15.99
N LYS A 160 -7.41 -10.92 -16.82
CA LYS A 160 -6.18 -11.74 -16.74
C LYS A 160 -5.49 -11.59 -15.36
N ILE A 161 -5.49 -10.40 -14.79
CA ILE A 161 -4.98 -10.16 -13.42
C ILE A 161 -5.88 -10.87 -12.39
N ALA A 162 -7.20 -10.78 -12.54
CA ALA A 162 -8.14 -11.47 -11.67
C ALA A 162 -8.01 -13.00 -11.75
N ASP A 163 -7.72 -13.56 -12.93
CA ASP A 163 -7.56 -15.00 -13.15
C ASP A 163 -6.35 -15.57 -12.37
N ASP A 164 -5.26 -14.81 -12.26
CA ASP A 164 -4.10 -15.18 -11.43
C ASP A 164 -4.48 -15.21 -9.93
N PHE A 165 -5.21 -14.21 -9.46
CA PHE A 165 -5.67 -14.17 -8.07
C PHE A 165 -6.79 -15.18 -7.79
N GLN A 166 -7.62 -15.51 -8.77
CA GLN A 166 -8.64 -16.57 -8.65
C GLN A 166 -7.96 -17.92 -8.43
N PHE A 167 -6.97 -18.25 -9.26
CA PHE A 167 -6.22 -19.48 -9.07
C PHE A 167 -5.56 -19.53 -7.68
N ALA A 168 -4.99 -18.40 -7.24
CA ALA A 168 -4.40 -18.28 -5.91
C ALA A 168 -5.44 -18.51 -4.81
N TYR A 169 -6.63 -17.91 -4.93
CA TYR A 169 -7.72 -18.10 -3.98
C TYR A 169 -8.16 -19.56 -3.86
N ASP A 170 -8.24 -20.26 -4.99
CA ASP A 170 -8.72 -21.64 -5.04
C ASP A 170 -7.68 -22.65 -4.49
N ASN A 171 -6.39 -22.31 -4.44
CA ASN A 171 -5.31 -23.25 -4.17
C ASN A 171 -4.39 -22.85 -2.99
N LEU A 172 -4.51 -21.65 -2.44
CA LEU A 172 -3.76 -21.25 -1.25
C LEU A 172 -4.45 -21.73 0.03
N PRO A 173 -3.68 -22.06 1.08
CA PRO A 173 -4.24 -22.43 2.37
C PRO A 173 -4.85 -21.21 3.09
N GLU A 174 -5.79 -21.47 4.00
CA GLU A 174 -6.39 -20.43 4.87
C GLU A 174 -5.32 -19.75 5.75
N VAL A 175 -4.31 -20.49 6.19
CA VAL A 175 -3.22 -20.01 7.05
C VAL A 175 -1.88 -20.47 6.50
N GLN A 176 -0.88 -19.60 6.49
CA GLN A 176 0.50 -19.91 6.13
C GLN A 176 1.40 -19.95 7.37
N ILE A 177 2.30 -20.95 7.43
CA ILE A 177 3.29 -21.06 8.51
C ILE A 177 4.34 -19.95 8.38
N GLU A 178 4.83 -19.74 7.15
CA GLU A 178 5.84 -18.72 6.85
C GLU A 178 5.15 -17.38 6.59
N LYS A 179 5.45 -16.40 7.43
CA LYS A 179 4.93 -15.03 7.27
C LYS A 179 5.39 -14.42 5.94
N GLY A 180 4.55 -13.59 5.34
CA GLY A 180 4.81 -12.99 4.03
C GLY A 180 4.37 -13.86 2.84
N ARG A 181 4.14 -15.16 3.02
CA ARG A 181 3.48 -15.96 1.99
C ARG A 181 1.97 -15.64 1.97
N PRO A 182 1.38 -15.46 0.78
CA PRO A 182 -0.03 -15.11 0.68
C PRO A 182 -0.93 -16.27 1.15
N THR A 183 -2.00 -15.90 1.83
CA THR A 183 -3.08 -16.82 2.24
C THR A 183 -4.23 -16.76 1.24
N GLN A 184 -5.21 -17.68 1.37
CA GLN A 184 -6.46 -17.63 0.62
C GLN A 184 -7.16 -16.27 0.80
N ALA A 185 -7.18 -15.73 2.03
CA ALA A 185 -7.78 -14.42 2.32
C ALA A 185 -7.01 -13.26 1.66
N ALA A 186 -5.68 -13.34 1.56
CA ALA A 186 -4.89 -12.36 0.80
C ALA A 186 -5.25 -12.37 -0.70
N ALA A 187 -5.43 -13.55 -1.28
CA ALA A 187 -5.89 -13.68 -2.66
C ALA A 187 -7.33 -13.15 -2.85
N ALA A 188 -8.23 -13.40 -1.90
CA ALA A 188 -9.59 -12.85 -1.90
C ALA A 188 -9.57 -11.32 -1.84
N ALA A 189 -8.75 -10.72 -0.98
CA ALA A 189 -8.61 -9.26 -0.88
C ALA A 189 -8.10 -8.64 -2.19
N TYR A 190 -7.13 -9.31 -2.85
CA TYR A 190 -6.66 -8.86 -4.17
C TYR A 190 -7.69 -9.05 -5.29
N LEU A 191 -8.46 -10.15 -5.26
CA LEU A 191 -9.60 -10.31 -6.17
C LEU A 191 -10.60 -9.17 -6.01
N ALA A 192 -10.98 -8.86 -4.77
CA ALA A 192 -11.88 -7.75 -4.47
C ALA A 192 -11.32 -6.44 -5.03
N LYS A 193 -10.05 -6.13 -4.76
CA LYS A 193 -9.39 -4.93 -5.26
C LYS A 193 -9.37 -4.89 -6.80
N THR A 194 -9.04 -6.00 -7.44
CA THR A 194 -8.99 -6.10 -8.90
C THR A 194 -10.36 -5.92 -9.53
N TYR A 195 -11.40 -6.55 -8.99
CA TYR A 195 -12.76 -6.37 -9.48
C TYR A 195 -13.31 -4.96 -9.21
N LEU A 196 -12.90 -4.32 -8.10
CA LEU A 196 -13.28 -2.93 -7.82
C LEU A 196 -12.72 -2.00 -8.90
N TYR A 197 -11.42 -2.10 -9.23
CA TYR A 197 -10.82 -1.32 -10.32
C TYR A 197 -11.44 -1.65 -11.68
N LYS A 198 -11.71 -2.93 -11.94
CA LYS A 198 -12.36 -3.39 -13.17
C LYS A 198 -13.80 -2.88 -13.30
N ALA A 199 -14.53 -2.75 -12.20
CA ALA A 199 -15.92 -2.27 -12.20
C ALA A 199 -16.06 -0.86 -12.77
N TYR A 200 -15.11 0.03 -12.50
CA TYR A 200 -15.11 1.39 -13.02
C TYR A 200 -14.61 1.42 -14.48
N ARG A 201 -15.56 1.34 -15.43
CA ARG A 201 -15.25 1.34 -16.87
C ARG A 201 -14.74 2.70 -17.30
N GLN A 202 -13.66 2.70 -18.07
CA GLN A 202 -13.03 3.92 -18.58
C GLN A 202 -12.96 3.90 -20.10
N ASP A 203 -13.08 5.08 -20.73
CA ASP A 203 -12.83 5.20 -22.16
C ASP A 203 -11.34 4.99 -22.49
N GLY A 204 -11.09 4.60 -23.76
CA GLY A 204 -9.73 4.32 -24.22
C GLY A 204 -8.86 5.56 -24.45
N ALA A 205 -9.45 6.75 -24.58
CA ALA A 205 -8.75 7.97 -24.95
C ALA A 205 -8.34 8.82 -23.73
N ASN A 206 -9.30 9.13 -22.85
CA ASN A 206 -9.12 10.14 -21.82
C ASN A 206 -9.25 9.59 -20.39
N ASN A 207 -9.48 8.29 -20.22
CA ASN A 207 -9.76 7.66 -18.92
C ASN A 207 -11.04 8.17 -18.23
N ASN A 208 -11.95 8.79 -18.96
CA ASN A 208 -13.22 9.21 -18.38
C ASN A 208 -14.03 7.98 -17.97
N LEU A 209 -14.68 8.08 -16.83
CA LEU A 209 -15.61 7.07 -16.37
C LEU A 209 -16.80 6.99 -17.34
N THR A 210 -17.03 5.80 -17.89
CA THR A 210 -18.15 5.53 -18.83
C THR A 210 -19.30 4.74 -18.22
N GLY A 211 -19.08 4.20 -17.04
CA GLY A 211 -20.07 3.46 -16.26
C GLY A 211 -19.44 2.60 -15.18
N ILE A 212 -20.28 2.05 -14.31
CA ILE A 212 -19.88 1.13 -13.25
C ILE A 212 -20.57 -0.20 -13.49
N ASN A 213 -19.81 -1.29 -13.47
CA ASN A 213 -20.30 -2.63 -13.74
C ASN A 213 -20.73 -3.33 -12.45
N GLU A 214 -22.04 -3.64 -12.34
CA GLU A 214 -22.61 -4.26 -11.15
C GLU A 214 -22.11 -5.69 -10.90
N GLU A 215 -21.86 -6.48 -11.95
CA GLU A 215 -21.39 -7.86 -11.78
C GLU A 215 -19.97 -7.91 -11.19
N ASP A 216 -19.11 -6.99 -11.60
CA ASP A 216 -17.79 -6.85 -10.98
C ASP A 216 -17.90 -6.38 -9.51
N LEU A 217 -18.84 -5.46 -9.19
CA LEU A 217 -19.09 -5.06 -7.81
C LEU A 217 -19.62 -6.22 -6.93
N LYS A 218 -20.44 -7.10 -7.49
CA LYS A 218 -20.90 -8.32 -6.80
C LYS A 218 -19.73 -9.26 -6.50
N GLN A 219 -18.71 -9.33 -7.38
CA GLN A 219 -17.49 -10.06 -7.07
C GLN A 219 -16.72 -9.41 -5.92
N VAL A 220 -16.65 -8.07 -5.84
CA VAL A 220 -16.06 -7.39 -4.68
C VAL A 220 -16.76 -7.83 -3.39
N VAL A 221 -18.10 -7.78 -3.35
CA VAL A 221 -18.89 -8.21 -2.18
C VAL A 221 -18.61 -9.68 -1.83
N LYS A 222 -18.49 -10.56 -2.83
CA LYS A 222 -18.19 -11.99 -2.64
C LYS A 222 -16.84 -12.19 -1.95
N TYR A 223 -15.77 -11.58 -2.47
CA TYR A 223 -14.41 -11.81 -1.99
C TYR A 223 -14.01 -10.98 -0.76
N THR A 224 -14.84 -10.02 -0.36
CA THR A 224 -14.73 -9.30 0.92
C THR A 224 -15.67 -9.85 1.99
N ASP A 225 -16.16 -11.09 1.84
CA ASP A 225 -17.01 -11.71 2.86
C ASP A 225 -16.27 -11.79 4.20
N PRO A 226 -16.86 -11.29 5.30
CA PRO A 226 -16.23 -11.30 6.63
C PRO A 226 -15.80 -12.70 7.07
N LEU A 227 -16.49 -13.77 6.65
CA LEU A 227 -16.13 -15.15 6.99
C LEU A 227 -14.79 -15.58 6.38
N ILE A 228 -14.44 -15.09 5.18
CA ILE A 228 -13.15 -15.39 4.56
C ILE A 228 -12.01 -14.80 5.41
N MET A 229 -12.16 -13.56 5.84
CA MET A 229 -11.16 -12.87 6.65
C MET A 229 -11.06 -13.45 8.06
N ALA A 230 -12.20 -13.76 8.69
CA ALA A 230 -12.25 -14.32 10.03
C ALA A 230 -11.59 -15.71 10.14
N LYS A 231 -11.76 -16.57 9.14
CA LYS A 231 -11.11 -17.89 9.08
C LYS A 231 -9.58 -17.80 9.07
N ALA A 232 -9.04 -16.77 8.43
CA ALA A 232 -7.61 -16.49 8.40
C ALA A 232 -7.12 -15.71 9.65
N GLY A 233 -8.03 -15.32 10.55
CA GLY A 233 -7.72 -14.60 11.79
C GLY A 233 -7.50 -13.09 11.59
N TYR A 234 -7.94 -12.50 10.47
CA TYR A 234 -7.79 -11.07 10.22
C TYR A 234 -8.89 -10.23 10.88
N GLY A 235 -8.51 -9.04 11.34
CA GLY A 235 -9.37 -8.05 11.99
C GLY A 235 -8.71 -6.68 12.02
N LEU A 236 -9.36 -5.68 12.60
CA LEU A 236 -8.72 -4.38 12.85
C LEU A 236 -7.80 -4.48 14.07
N GLU A 237 -6.64 -3.85 14.00
CA GLU A 237 -5.81 -3.61 15.19
C GLU A 237 -6.55 -2.69 16.19
N ASN A 238 -6.26 -2.87 17.47
CA ASN A 238 -6.89 -2.07 18.52
C ASN A 238 -6.53 -0.58 18.45
N ASP A 239 -5.35 -0.28 17.93
CA ASP A 239 -4.86 1.07 17.72
C ASP A 239 -4.26 1.20 16.32
N TYR A 240 -4.55 2.30 15.65
CA TYR A 240 -4.07 2.56 14.28
C TYR A 240 -2.55 2.53 14.15
N SER A 241 -1.84 3.02 15.19
CA SER A 241 -0.38 3.06 15.19
C SER A 241 0.27 1.69 15.06
N MET A 242 -0.40 0.63 15.56
CA MET A 242 0.13 -0.74 15.53
C MET A 242 0.46 -1.22 14.12
N ASN A 243 -0.22 -0.71 13.10
CA ASN A 243 0.07 -1.03 11.69
C ASN A 243 1.44 -0.53 11.19
N PHE A 244 2.08 0.40 11.92
CA PHE A 244 3.31 1.09 11.48
C PHE A 244 4.44 0.98 12.50
N LEU A 245 4.40 -0.04 13.34
CA LEU A 245 5.35 -0.25 14.41
C LEU A 245 5.97 -1.66 14.32
N PRO A 246 7.30 -1.79 14.39
CA PRO A 246 8.00 -3.06 14.22
C PRO A 246 7.54 -4.17 15.19
N GLN A 247 7.19 -3.81 16.43
CA GLN A 247 6.75 -4.78 17.45
C GLN A 247 5.37 -5.39 17.19
N TYR A 248 4.61 -4.86 16.23
CA TYR A 248 3.28 -5.34 15.84
C TYR A 248 3.23 -5.89 14.41
N GLU A 249 4.38 -6.15 13.81
CA GLU A 249 4.45 -6.70 12.46
C GLU A 249 3.71 -8.03 12.34
N ASN A 250 3.10 -8.24 11.17
CA ASN A 250 2.27 -9.41 10.89
C ASN A 250 1.10 -9.57 11.87
N GLY A 251 0.61 -8.45 12.41
CA GLY A 251 -0.57 -8.39 13.27
C GLY A 251 -1.86 -8.71 12.52
N VAL A 252 -2.96 -8.68 13.26
CA VAL A 252 -4.27 -9.13 12.75
C VAL A 252 -4.81 -8.30 11.59
N GLU A 253 -4.35 -7.07 11.41
CA GLU A 253 -4.78 -6.20 10.30
C GLU A 253 -3.91 -6.37 9.04
N SER A 254 -2.72 -6.97 9.14
CA SER A 254 -1.80 -7.19 8.02
C SER A 254 -2.25 -8.38 7.18
N VAL A 255 -3.08 -8.15 6.17
CA VAL A 255 -3.60 -9.21 5.28
C VAL A 255 -2.50 -9.75 4.38
N TRP A 256 -1.67 -8.87 3.83
CA TRP A 256 -0.44 -9.26 3.14
C TRP A 256 0.59 -8.12 3.18
N ALA A 257 1.85 -8.49 3.45
CA ALA A 257 2.97 -7.56 3.58
C ALA A 257 4.25 -8.14 2.97
N ILE A 258 5.06 -7.27 2.37
CA ILE A 258 6.45 -7.57 2.02
C ILE A 258 7.25 -7.61 3.30
N GLN A 259 8.01 -8.71 3.48
CA GLN A 259 8.79 -8.94 4.68
C GLN A 259 10.21 -8.40 4.50
N TYR A 260 10.69 -7.71 5.52
CA TYR A 260 12.07 -7.23 5.60
C TYR A 260 12.77 -7.82 6.84
N SER A 261 14.09 -7.75 6.88
CA SER A 261 14.88 -8.31 7.97
C SER A 261 16.17 -7.52 8.20
N ILE A 262 16.64 -7.54 9.44
CA ILE A 262 17.95 -7.01 9.86
C ILE A 262 18.63 -8.08 10.71
N ASN A 263 19.96 -8.14 10.66
CA ASN A 263 20.75 -9.12 11.44
C ASN A 263 20.34 -10.59 11.18
N ASP A 264 19.94 -10.91 9.97
CA ASP A 264 19.44 -12.22 9.53
C ASP A 264 20.56 -13.20 9.11
N GLY A 265 21.81 -12.84 9.37
CA GLY A 265 23.01 -13.62 8.99
C GLY A 265 23.58 -13.26 7.63
N THR A 266 22.92 -12.40 6.86
CA THR A 266 23.48 -11.82 5.64
C THR A 266 24.25 -10.52 5.93
N TYR A 267 25.09 -10.09 4.99
CA TYR A 267 25.95 -8.91 5.19
C TYR A 267 25.16 -7.62 5.48
N ASN A 268 24.03 -7.42 4.82
CA ASN A 268 23.24 -6.20 4.92
C ASN A 268 21.84 -6.40 5.51
N GLY A 269 21.42 -7.62 5.79
CA GLY A 269 20.01 -7.90 5.97
C GLY A 269 19.22 -7.73 4.67
N ASN A 270 17.91 -7.88 4.76
CA ASN A 270 16.98 -7.55 3.69
C ASN A 270 16.17 -6.32 4.10
N LEU A 271 16.73 -5.13 3.92
CA LEU A 271 16.22 -3.89 4.49
C LEU A 271 15.24 -3.16 3.59
N ASN A 272 14.26 -2.52 4.20
CA ASN A 272 13.37 -1.56 3.57
C ASN A 272 14.11 -0.21 3.39
N TRP A 273 14.57 0.02 2.18
CA TRP A 273 15.23 1.28 1.78
C TRP A 273 14.23 2.38 1.38
N GLY A 274 12.93 2.08 1.36
CA GLY A 274 11.89 3.05 1.00
C GLY A 274 11.88 4.29 1.90
N MET A 275 12.30 4.15 3.15
CA MET A 275 12.46 5.28 4.07
C MET A 275 13.73 6.11 3.85
N GLY A 276 14.68 5.64 3.04
CA GLY A 276 16.04 6.22 2.97
C GLY A 276 16.10 7.68 2.58
N LEU A 277 15.14 8.16 1.79
CA LEU A 277 15.02 9.58 1.42
C LEU A 277 13.98 10.35 2.25
N THR A 278 13.13 9.66 3.03
CA THR A 278 11.96 10.27 3.69
C THR A 278 12.24 10.70 5.13
N THR A 279 13.40 10.32 5.68
CA THR A 279 13.81 10.77 7.01
C THR A 279 14.13 12.26 7.03
N PRO A 280 13.82 12.97 8.12
CA PRO A 280 14.26 14.34 8.31
C PRO A 280 15.78 14.48 8.20
N GLN A 281 16.26 15.64 7.76
CA GLN A 281 17.67 15.89 7.49
C GLN A 281 18.58 15.58 8.71
N ILE A 282 18.15 15.95 9.91
CA ILE A 282 18.93 15.72 11.15
C ILE A 282 19.06 14.24 11.51
N LEU A 283 18.13 13.39 11.06
CA LEU A 283 18.10 11.98 11.42
C LEU A 283 18.72 11.06 10.35
N GLY A 284 19.05 11.59 9.20
CA GLY A 284 19.59 10.80 8.10
C GLY A 284 19.71 11.60 6.83
N CYS A 285 18.80 11.45 5.94
CA CYS A 285 18.61 12.18 4.69
C CYS A 285 17.21 11.85 4.18
N CYS A 286 16.61 12.59 3.40
CA CYS A 286 16.91 13.85 2.72
C CYS A 286 15.66 14.72 2.71
N ASP A 287 14.71 14.45 3.63
CA ASP A 287 13.48 15.22 3.84
C ASP A 287 12.55 15.22 2.61
N PHE A 288 12.47 14.08 1.92
CA PHE A 288 11.48 13.84 0.88
C PHE A 288 10.13 13.37 1.46
N HIS A 289 9.11 13.21 0.61
CA HIS A 289 7.77 12.75 0.98
C HIS A 289 7.17 13.57 2.12
N LYS A 290 7.10 14.87 1.91
CA LYS A 290 6.63 15.83 2.92
C LYS A 290 5.10 15.89 2.93
N PRO A 291 4.44 15.59 4.06
CA PRO A 291 3.01 15.79 4.18
C PRO A 291 2.59 17.22 3.85
N SER A 292 1.52 17.39 3.10
CA SER A 292 1.02 18.70 2.73
C SER A 292 0.16 19.32 3.84
N GLN A 293 -0.01 20.65 3.80
CA GLN A 293 -0.97 21.33 4.66
C GLN A 293 -2.41 20.86 4.37
N ASN A 294 -2.68 20.51 3.11
CA ASN A 294 -3.98 19.98 2.69
C ASN A 294 -4.32 18.67 3.42
N LEU A 295 -3.35 17.74 3.48
CA LEU A 295 -3.50 16.50 4.24
C LEU A 295 -3.75 16.78 5.73
N VAL A 296 -2.96 17.65 6.34
CA VAL A 296 -3.12 18.02 7.77
C VAL A 296 -4.53 18.57 8.03
N ASN A 297 -4.98 19.47 7.18
CA ASN A 297 -6.31 20.07 7.29
C ASN A 297 -7.44 19.04 7.12
N ALA A 298 -7.24 18.01 6.30
CA ALA A 298 -8.23 16.96 6.07
C ALA A 298 -8.53 16.13 7.32
N PHE A 299 -7.63 16.09 8.31
CA PHE A 299 -7.88 15.43 9.59
C PHE A 299 -8.72 16.27 10.57
N LYS A 300 -9.02 17.55 10.27
CA LYS A 300 -9.89 18.36 11.14
C LYS A 300 -11.29 17.79 11.21
N THR A 301 -11.90 17.93 12.38
CA THR A 301 -13.29 17.53 12.61
C THR A 301 -14.08 18.67 13.21
N ASP A 302 -15.40 18.61 13.03
CA ASP A 302 -16.33 19.57 13.61
C ASP A 302 -16.59 19.32 15.11
N SER A 303 -17.45 20.13 15.71
CA SER A 303 -17.84 19.99 17.12
C SER A 303 -18.56 18.67 17.44
N GLN A 304 -18.98 17.91 16.42
CA GLN A 304 -19.60 16.59 16.55
C GLN A 304 -18.63 15.44 16.23
N GLY A 305 -17.37 15.74 15.89
CA GLY A 305 -16.37 14.74 15.50
C GLY A 305 -16.57 14.19 14.09
N LYS A 306 -17.22 14.96 13.19
CA LYS A 306 -17.37 14.61 11.77
C LYS A 306 -16.37 15.38 10.93
N PRO A 307 -15.93 14.85 9.78
CA PRO A 307 -15.02 15.55 8.88
C PRO A 307 -15.61 16.87 8.38
N LEU A 308 -14.74 17.85 8.17
CA LEU A 308 -15.12 19.15 7.58
C LEU A 308 -15.15 19.08 6.04
N PHE A 309 -15.96 18.20 5.48
CA PHE A 309 -15.99 17.82 4.06
C PHE A 309 -15.82 18.94 3.02
N ASN A 310 -16.34 20.13 3.30
CA ASN A 310 -16.39 21.24 2.33
C ASN A 310 -15.60 22.47 2.79
N THR A 311 -15.06 22.45 3.99
CA THR A 311 -14.46 23.62 4.63
C THR A 311 -13.12 23.32 5.32
N TYR A 312 -12.60 22.09 5.16
CA TYR A 312 -11.39 21.64 5.83
C TYR A 312 -10.15 22.49 5.47
N ASP A 313 -10.13 23.04 4.27
CA ASP A 313 -9.03 23.83 3.70
C ASP A 313 -9.22 25.35 3.81
N ASN A 314 -10.34 25.84 4.38
CA ASN A 314 -10.59 27.28 4.55
C ASN A 314 -9.57 27.92 5.49
N GLU A 315 -9.15 27.19 6.52
CA GLU A 315 -8.14 27.62 7.52
C GLU A 315 -7.24 26.47 7.86
N ASN A 316 -5.97 26.77 8.16
CA ASN A 316 -5.01 25.78 8.60
C ASN A 316 -5.37 25.23 9.99
N TYR A 317 -5.01 23.96 10.20
CA TYR A 317 -5.19 23.30 11.49
C TYR A 317 -4.39 24.00 12.60
N GLU A 318 -5.08 24.33 13.68
CA GLU A 318 -4.51 24.91 14.89
C GLU A 318 -4.69 23.97 16.09
N VAL A 319 -3.57 23.51 16.65
CA VAL A 319 -3.48 22.43 17.65
C VAL A 319 -4.43 22.63 18.84
N THR A 320 -4.48 23.84 19.38
CA THR A 320 -5.19 24.12 20.65
C THR A 320 -6.65 24.50 20.49
N THR A 321 -7.09 24.80 19.28
CA THR A 321 -8.46 25.28 19.01
C THR A 321 -9.31 24.32 18.22
N ASP A 322 -8.69 23.55 17.31
CA ASP A 322 -9.42 22.68 16.40
C ASP A 322 -9.55 21.26 16.96
N ASN A 323 -10.67 20.63 16.64
CA ASN A 323 -10.81 19.19 16.85
C ASN A 323 -10.12 18.43 15.71
N VAL A 324 -9.55 17.27 16.03
CA VAL A 324 -8.78 16.50 15.06
C VAL A 324 -8.94 14.98 15.23
N ASP A 325 -8.79 14.27 14.13
CA ASP A 325 -8.67 12.82 14.10
C ASP A 325 -7.28 12.39 14.64
N PRO A 326 -7.20 11.46 15.60
CA PRO A 326 -5.93 11.00 16.15
C PRO A 326 -4.94 10.48 15.09
N ARG A 327 -5.44 9.96 13.97
CA ARG A 327 -4.62 9.45 12.87
C ARG A 327 -3.68 10.50 12.28
N LEU A 328 -3.95 11.80 12.46
CA LEU A 328 -3.03 12.87 12.08
C LEU A 328 -1.64 12.64 12.69
N PHE A 329 -1.56 12.44 14.01
CA PHE A 329 -0.32 12.31 14.74
C PHE A 329 0.39 10.96 14.57
N HIS A 330 -0.26 10.01 13.92
CA HIS A 330 0.34 8.75 13.46
C HIS A 330 0.84 8.82 12.02
N THR A 331 0.40 9.82 11.27
CA THR A 331 0.72 10.01 9.84
C THR A 331 1.74 11.11 9.62
N VAL A 332 1.58 12.23 10.32
CA VAL A 332 2.33 13.47 10.13
C VAL A 332 3.09 13.83 11.39
N GLY A 333 4.40 13.96 11.28
CA GLY A 333 5.25 14.54 12.30
C GLY A 333 5.12 16.06 12.27
N MET A 334 4.58 16.62 13.33
CA MET A 334 4.31 18.05 13.45
C MET A 334 5.38 18.73 14.33
N PRO A 335 5.82 19.94 13.97
CA PRO A 335 6.72 20.71 14.82
C PRO A 335 6.18 20.91 16.24
N GLY A 336 7.03 20.69 17.23
CA GLY A 336 6.67 20.74 18.63
C GLY A 336 6.28 19.39 19.23
N PHE A 337 6.16 18.34 18.40
CA PHE A 337 5.79 16.99 18.83
C PHE A 337 6.95 16.00 18.69
N PRO A 338 6.93 14.89 19.46
CA PRO A 338 7.92 13.82 19.36
C PRO A 338 7.90 13.13 17.97
N TYR A 339 9.08 12.92 17.38
CA TYR A 339 9.21 12.12 16.18
C TYR A 339 9.06 10.63 16.52
N LYS A 340 8.13 9.94 15.85
CA LYS A 340 7.83 8.51 16.12
C LYS A 340 7.64 8.22 17.63
N TYR A 341 6.98 9.14 18.32
CA TYR A 341 6.62 9.06 19.75
C TYR A 341 7.82 9.10 20.71
N ASN A 342 9.04 9.36 20.23
CA ASN A 342 10.25 9.41 21.03
C ASN A 342 10.52 10.85 21.49
N GLU A 343 10.33 11.12 22.79
CA GLU A 343 10.53 12.43 23.42
C GLU A 343 11.98 12.96 23.29
N GLY A 344 12.94 12.09 23.00
CA GLY A 344 14.33 12.46 22.74
C GLY A 344 14.52 13.17 21.38
N TYR A 345 13.52 13.11 20.50
CA TYR A 345 13.56 13.67 19.14
C TYR A 345 12.38 14.61 18.88
N LEU A 346 12.39 15.78 19.51
CA LEU A 346 11.34 16.78 19.34
C LEU A 346 11.50 17.50 17.99
N ILE A 347 10.49 17.41 17.13
CA ILE A 347 10.48 18.04 15.80
C ILE A 347 10.50 19.56 15.94
N GLN A 348 11.39 20.24 15.21
CA GLN A 348 11.55 21.69 15.31
C GLN A 348 11.34 22.42 13.97
N LYS A 349 10.94 23.67 14.06
CA LYS A 349 10.81 24.58 12.91
C LYS A 349 12.18 25.18 12.54
N ASN A 350 13.11 24.36 12.06
CA ASN A 350 14.44 24.79 11.66
C ASN A 350 14.93 24.02 10.41
N ASP A 351 16.09 24.39 9.92
CA ASP A 351 16.70 23.81 8.70
C ASP A 351 17.29 22.41 8.94
N ASP A 352 17.52 22.03 10.20
CA ASP A 352 17.99 20.67 10.53
C ASP A 352 16.90 19.64 10.31
N TRP A 353 15.63 20.02 10.55
CA TRP A 353 14.48 19.14 10.35
C TRP A 353 13.89 19.21 8.93
N SER A 354 13.92 20.40 8.31
CA SER A 354 13.25 20.62 7.01
C SER A 354 14.12 21.39 6.05
N ARG A 355 14.53 20.75 4.94
CA ARG A 355 15.52 21.31 3.99
C ARG A 355 14.99 22.52 3.20
N SER A 356 13.80 22.48 2.68
CA SER A 356 13.19 23.54 1.85
C SER A 356 11.88 24.02 2.45
N LYS A 357 11.91 24.45 3.70
CA LYS A 357 10.74 24.86 4.46
C LYS A 357 9.88 25.94 3.80
N GLY A 358 10.48 26.84 3.03
CA GLY A 358 9.75 27.87 2.29
C GLY A 358 8.91 27.35 1.12
N LEU A 359 9.24 26.15 0.64
CA LEU A 359 8.54 25.50 -0.47
C LEU A 359 7.63 24.36 0.03
N TYR A 360 8.13 23.52 0.94
CA TYR A 360 7.47 22.28 1.36
C TYR A 360 6.98 22.27 2.82
N GLY A 361 7.19 23.36 3.57
CA GLY A 361 6.78 23.44 4.97
C GLY A 361 7.65 22.62 5.93
N TYR A 362 7.12 22.43 7.16
CA TYR A 362 7.85 21.81 8.27
C TYR A 362 7.36 20.41 8.67
N TYR A 363 6.31 19.91 8.03
CA TYR A 363 5.80 18.58 8.35
C TYR A 363 6.77 17.50 7.88
N VAL A 364 6.84 16.39 8.60
CA VAL A 364 7.70 15.26 8.25
C VAL A 364 6.88 13.97 8.21
N SER A 365 7.29 13.03 7.38
CA SER A 365 6.58 11.76 7.21
C SER A 365 6.85 10.82 8.38
N LEU A 366 5.82 10.09 8.84
CA LEU A 366 5.95 9.15 9.96
C LEU A 366 5.74 7.69 9.57
N LYS A 367 4.81 7.36 8.69
CA LYS A 367 4.34 5.97 8.49
C LYS A 367 5.42 5.00 8.04
N GLU A 368 6.21 5.38 7.05
CA GLU A 368 7.29 4.56 6.53
C GLU A 368 8.59 4.66 7.35
N ASN A 369 8.62 5.53 8.34
CA ASN A 369 9.77 5.73 9.20
C ASN A 369 9.61 4.99 10.53
N VAL A 370 10.73 4.74 11.21
CA VAL A 370 10.79 4.11 12.53
C VAL A 370 11.39 5.04 13.56
N ASP A 371 11.25 4.69 14.84
CA ASP A 371 11.94 5.38 15.92
C ASP A 371 13.45 5.39 15.66
N PRO A 372 14.14 6.55 15.80
CA PRO A 372 15.60 6.63 15.65
C PRO A 372 16.41 5.70 16.55
N ASP A 373 15.83 5.23 17.64
CA ASP A 373 16.47 4.31 18.59
C ASP A 373 15.99 2.85 18.44
N CYS A 374 15.25 2.53 17.35
CA CYS A 374 14.80 1.17 17.06
C CYS A 374 15.98 0.24 16.70
N ASP A 375 16.03 -0.94 17.29
CA ASP A 375 16.96 -2.01 16.88
C ASP A 375 16.70 -2.52 15.46
N CYS A 376 15.53 -2.20 14.90
CA CYS A 376 15.14 -2.48 13.52
C CYS A 376 15.80 -1.56 12.48
N LEU A 377 16.55 -0.54 12.93
CA LEU A 377 17.08 0.53 12.08
C LEU A 377 18.57 0.36 11.82
N LYS A 378 18.95 0.39 10.55
CA LYS A 378 20.33 0.54 10.10
C LYS A 378 20.60 2.01 9.78
N LYS A 379 21.39 2.65 10.64
CA LYS A 379 21.83 4.05 10.44
C LYS A 379 23.00 4.10 9.46
N GLY A 380 23.09 5.17 8.68
CA GLY A 380 24.15 5.42 7.69
C GLY A 380 23.93 6.76 7.00
N SER A 381 24.52 6.97 5.83
CA SER A 381 24.23 8.14 4.99
C SER A 381 22.75 8.21 4.59
N TYR A 382 22.14 7.05 4.43
CA TYR A 382 20.71 6.86 4.25
C TYR A 382 20.27 5.78 5.25
N TRP A 383 19.14 6.00 5.90
CA TRP A 383 18.62 5.05 6.85
C TRP A 383 17.74 4.01 6.15
N ALA A 384 17.79 2.78 6.63
CA ALA A 384 16.92 1.71 6.22
C ALA A 384 16.48 0.91 7.44
N SER A 385 15.32 0.29 7.39
CA SER A 385 14.79 -0.48 8.51
C SER A 385 14.34 -1.87 8.07
N SER A 386 14.06 -2.73 9.04
CA SER A 386 13.39 -4.00 8.80
C SER A 386 11.86 -3.90 8.92
N LEU A 387 11.29 -2.70 8.99
CA LEU A 387 9.84 -2.53 9.06
C LEU A 387 9.18 -3.07 7.79
N ASN A 388 8.28 -4.03 7.98
CA ASN A 388 7.52 -4.65 6.89
C ASN A 388 6.62 -3.63 6.19
N HIS A 389 6.47 -3.81 4.88
CA HIS A 389 5.58 -2.99 4.08
C HIS A 389 4.26 -3.71 3.85
N ILE A 390 3.19 -3.23 4.51
CA ILE A 390 1.85 -3.79 4.36
C ILE A 390 1.24 -3.32 3.03
N ILE A 391 0.87 -4.28 2.18
CA ILE A 391 0.25 -4.01 0.86
C ILE A 391 -1.27 -3.91 0.98
N ILE A 392 -1.88 -4.76 1.81
CA ILE A 392 -3.32 -4.75 2.07
C ILE A 392 -3.56 -4.90 3.57
N ARG A 393 -4.33 -3.99 4.15
CA ARG A 393 -4.83 -4.07 5.52
C ARG A 393 -6.28 -4.55 5.53
N TYR A 394 -6.71 -5.10 6.65
CA TYR A 394 -8.11 -5.48 6.82
C TYR A 394 -9.06 -4.26 6.70
N ALA A 395 -8.62 -3.07 7.13
CA ALA A 395 -9.37 -1.83 6.89
C ALA A 395 -9.65 -1.59 5.40
N ASP A 396 -8.69 -1.88 4.50
CA ASP A 396 -8.89 -1.76 3.04
C ASP A 396 -10.00 -2.72 2.57
N VAL A 397 -10.06 -3.94 3.13
CA VAL A 397 -11.10 -4.92 2.78
C VAL A 397 -12.48 -4.43 3.20
N LEU A 398 -12.61 -3.84 4.40
CA LEU A 398 -13.87 -3.26 4.87
C LEU A 398 -14.33 -2.10 3.98
N LEU A 399 -13.41 -1.20 3.62
CA LEU A 399 -13.73 -0.03 2.80
C LEU A 399 -14.02 -0.40 1.34
N MET A 400 -13.32 -1.39 0.76
CA MET A 400 -13.66 -1.94 -0.57
C MET A 400 -15.07 -2.56 -0.58
N ARG A 401 -15.45 -3.29 0.47
CA ARG A 401 -16.80 -3.81 0.62
C ARG A 401 -17.83 -2.69 0.73
N ALA A 402 -17.55 -1.69 1.56
CA ALA A 402 -18.43 -0.52 1.72
C ALA A 402 -18.63 0.20 0.38
N GLU A 403 -17.58 0.42 -0.39
CA GLU A 403 -17.66 1.04 -1.72
C GLU A 403 -18.56 0.24 -2.67
N ALA A 404 -18.36 -1.08 -2.73
CA ALA A 404 -19.18 -1.93 -3.59
C ALA A 404 -20.68 -1.90 -3.18
N LEU A 405 -20.98 -1.93 -1.89
CA LEU A 405 -22.36 -1.85 -1.38
C LEU A 405 -23.02 -0.50 -1.70
N ILE A 406 -22.27 0.60 -1.56
CA ILE A 406 -22.77 1.95 -1.89
C ILE A 406 -23.03 2.04 -3.41
N GLN A 407 -22.10 1.56 -4.23
CA GLN A 407 -22.22 1.65 -5.69
C GLN A 407 -23.30 0.73 -6.27
N LEU A 408 -23.55 -0.43 -5.67
CA LEU A 408 -24.67 -1.30 -6.03
C LEU A 408 -26.02 -0.65 -5.74
N ASN A 409 -26.09 0.17 -4.69
CA ASN A 409 -27.30 0.91 -4.27
C ASN A 409 -28.57 0.03 -4.20
N ASP A 410 -28.43 -1.19 -3.72
CA ASP A 410 -29.45 -2.23 -3.67
C ASP A 410 -30.15 -2.33 -2.29
N GLY A 411 -30.11 -1.27 -1.51
CA GLY A 411 -30.70 -1.17 -0.17
C GLY A 411 -29.73 -1.42 0.98
N ARG A 412 -28.43 -1.68 0.71
CA ARG A 412 -27.42 -2.01 1.71
C ARG A 412 -26.47 -0.84 2.07
N ILE A 413 -26.87 0.40 1.80
CA ILE A 413 -26.05 1.58 2.18
C ILE A 413 -25.83 1.62 3.71
N ALA A 414 -26.81 1.23 4.52
CA ALA A 414 -26.66 1.19 5.98
C ALA A 414 -25.55 0.19 6.42
N ASP A 415 -25.43 -0.96 5.75
CA ASP A 415 -24.37 -1.93 6.01
C ASP A 415 -23.00 -1.32 5.65
N ALA A 416 -22.91 -0.59 4.54
CA ALA A 416 -21.69 0.11 4.16
C ALA A 416 -21.28 1.17 5.20
N ILE A 417 -22.23 1.95 5.71
CA ILE A 417 -21.97 2.93 6.78
C ILE A 417 -21.49 2.23 8.07
N SER A 418 -22.00 1.03 8.38
CA SER A 418 -21.51 0.25 9.52
C SER A 418 -20.03 -0.13 9.34
N LEU A 419 -19.61 -0.58 8.17
CA LEU A 419 -18.21 -0.91 7.87
C LEU A 419 -17.29 0.32 7.97
N ILE A 420 -17.73 1.46 7.46
CA ILE A 420 -17.03 2.75 7.62
C ILE A 420 -16.90 3.09 9.11
N ASN A 421 -17.97 2.90 9.88
CA ASN A 421 -17.97 3.16 11.31
C ASN A 421 -17.06 2.25 12.12
N ASP A 422 -16.82 1.03 11.69
CA ASP A 422 -15.84 0.13 12.33
C ASP A 422 -14.43 0.74 12.26
N VAL A 423 -14.04 1.24 11.08
CA VAL A 423 -12.75 1.92 10.88
C VAL A 423 -12.69 3.23 11.68
N ARG A 424 -13.75 4.03 11.66
CA ARG A 424 -13.82 5.30 12.41
C ARG A 424 -13.80 5.10 13.92
N SER A 425 -14.48 4.10 14.43
CA SER A 425 -14.51 3.79 15.85
C SER A 425 -13.12 3.38 16.34
N ARG A 426 -12.39 2.57 15.56
CA ARG A 426 -11.01 2.23 15.83
C ARG A 426 -10.14 3.49 15.81
N ALA A 427 -10.29 4.38 14.80
CA ALA A 427 -9.54 5.63 14.72
C ALA A 427 -9.77 6.52 15.95
N ALA A 428 -11.02 6.65 16.42
CA ALA A 428 -11.36 7.40 17.61
C ALA A 428 -10.65 6.89 18.88
N GLY A 429 -10.40 5.57 18.96
CA GLY A 429 -9.67 4.92 20.07
C GLY A 429 -8.15 4.90 19.90
N SER A 430 -7.61 5.35 18.75
CA SER A 430 -6.19 5.22 18.43
C SER A 430 -5.35 6.33 19.09
N THR A 431 -5.23 6.25 20.41
CA THR A 431 -4.50 7.24 21.23
C THR A 431 -3.46 6.60 22.12
N MET A 432 -3.14 5.32 21.97
CA MET A 432 -2.23 4.57 22.84
C MET A 432 -0.87 5.25 23.03
N LEU A 433 -0.28 5.76 21.95
CA LEU A 433 1.04 6.39 21.96
C LEU A 433 1.00 7.93 22.03
N ILE A 434 -0.20 8.51 22.05
CA ILE A 434 -0.42 9.97 22.03
C ILE A 434 -1.43 10.39 23.12
N PHE A 435 -1.64 9.54 24.12
CA PHE A 435 -2.64 9.76 25.17
C PHE A 435 -2.39 11.05 25.97
N ASN A 436 -1.12 11.43 26.14
CA ASN A 436 -0.69 12.63 26.85
C ASN A 436 -0.81 13.92 26.01
N TYR A 437 -1.01 13.85 24.68
CA TYR A 437 -1.00 15.02 23.80
C TYR A 437 -2.09 16.03 24.12
N LYS A 438 -3.20 15.58 24.70
CA LYS A 438 -4.25 16.47 25.18
C LYS A 438 -3.76 17.36 26.32
N GLU A 439 -3.07 16.79 27.30
CA GLU A 439 -2.64 17.50 28.50
C GLU A 439 -1.36 18.30 28.26
N GLU A 440 -0.42 17.75 27.51
CA GLU A 440 0.89 18.36 27.29
C GLU A 440 0.89 19.40 26.17
N TYR A 441 0.14 19.15 25.09
CA TYR A 441 0.16 20.01 23.90
C TYR A 441 -1.20 20.67 23.60
N GLY A 442 -2.25 20.35 24.34
CA GLY A 442 -3.58 20.93 24.16
C GLY A 442 -4.35 20.40 22.95
N VAL A 443 -4.02 19.20 22.46
CA VAL A 443 -4.68 18.58 21.30
C VAL A 443 -6.10 18.14 21.64
N ASN A 444 -7.07 18.45 20.79
CA ASN A 444 -8.46 18.06 20.97
C ASN A 444 -8.83 16.88 20.03
N PHE A 445 -8.58 15.64 20.48
CA PHE A 445 -9.01 14.46 19.73
C PHE A 445 -10.53 14.31 19.73
N LYS A 446 -11.13 14.27 18.55
CA LYS A 446 -12.58 14.10 18.42
C LYS A 446 -12.97 13.46 17.09
N VAL A 447 -13.34 12.20 17.15
CA VAL A 447 -13.90 11.43 16.04
C VAL A 447 -15.11 10.68 16.53
N THR A 448 -16.18 10.67 15.77
CA THR A 448 -17.39 9.91 16.11
C THR A 448 -17.91 9.14 14.91
N PRO A 449 -18.47 7.94 15.11
CA PRO A 449 -19.14 7.19 14.06
C PRO A 449 -20.29 8.01 13.44
N TYR A 450 -20.61 7.73 12.17
CA TYR A 450 -21.81 8.27 11.54
C TYR A 450 -23.06 7.63 12.12
N GLU A 451 -24.16 8.36 12.15
CA GLU A 451 -25.44 7.81 12.53
C GLU A 451 -25.87 6.73 11.53
N LEU A 452 -26.48 5.66 12.03
CA LEU A 452 -27.08 4.63 11.18
C LEU A 452 -28.50 5.09 10.77
N LYS A 453 -28.58 5.82 9.68
CA LYS A 453 -29.82 6.30 9.07
C LYS A 453 -29.76 6.13 7.56
N ALA A 454 -30.84 6.47 6.88
CA ALA A 454 -30.86 6.51 5.42
C ALA A 454 -29.96 7.66 4.91
N TYR A 455 -29.03 7.31 4.04
CA TYR A 455 -28.18 8.24 3.29
C TYR A 455 -28.38 8.02 1.81
N THR A 456 -28.21 9.09 1.03
CA THR A 456 -28.08 8.96 -0.42
C THR A 456 -26.75 8.28 -0.78
N GLN A 457 -26.68 7.75 -2.00
CA GLN A 457 -25.45 7.17 -2.52
C GLN A 457 -24.29 8.17 -2.49
N ASP A 458 -24.52 9.41 -2.89
CA ASP A 458 -23.51 10.48 -2.92
C ASP A 458 -23.00 10.83 -1.52
N GLU A 459 -23.90 10.93 -0.53
CA GLU A 459 -23.50 11.17 0.86
C GLU A 459 -22.64 10.03 1.39
N ALA A 460 -23.05 8.79 1.17
CA ALA A 460 -22.29 7.61 1.60
C ALA A 460 -20.93 7.52 0.91
N MET A 461 -20.85 7.79 -0.40
CA MET A 461 -19.58 7.83 -1.13
C MET A 461 -18.66 8.95 -0.63
N LYS A 462 -19.21 10.09 -0.23
CA LYS A 462 -18.42 11.16 0.35
C LYS A 462 -17.83 10.77 1.69
N MET A 463 -18.59 10.09 2.54
CA MET A 463 -18.12 9.55 3.83
C MET A 463 -17.02 8.53 3.62
N LEU A 464 -17.20 7.60 2.68
CA LEU A 464 -16.21 6.58 2.34
C LEU A 464 -14.89 7.19 1.85
N LYS A 465 -14.96 8.14 0.92
CA LYS A 465 -13.76 8.79 0.35
C LYS A 465 -12.94 9.55 1.37
N TRP A 466 -13.56 9.95 2.47
CA TRP A 466 -12.88 10.67 3.54
C TRP A 466 -12.19 9.74 4.54
N GLU A 467 -12.69 8.50 4.65
CA GLU A 467 -12.16 7.51 5.57
C GLU A 467 -10.88 6.84 5.07
#